data_3b7dfad21c09eb59814bbd282505a036
#
_entry.id   3b7dfad21c09eb59814bbd282505a036
#
_cell.length_a   1.000
_cell.length_b   1.000
_cell.length_c   1.000
_cell.angle_alpha   90.00
_cell.angle_beta   90.00
_cell.angle_gamma   90.00
#
_symmetry.space_group_name_H-M   'P 1'
#
loop_
_entity.id
_entity.type
_entity.pdbx_description
1 polymer ?
#
loop_
_entity_poly.entity_id
_entity_poly.type
_entity_poly.pdbx_seq_one_letter_code
_entity_poly.pdbx_strand_id
1 'polypeptide(L)'
;MRNKHASQLIFELSRTGRRAVSLPAADVPQQPVQQIIPERFLAKTAPRLPEVSEPEIVRHYANLSTMNMSVDTHFYPLGSCTMKYNPKRNERLASIPGVVDVHPYQPESSLQGLLRIF
;
A
#
# COMPACT_ATOMS: atom_id res chain seq x y z
N MET A 1 -5.04 18.01 17.11
CA MET A 1 -4.40 19.27 16.65
C MET A 1 -3.83 19.02 15.25
N ARG A 2 -4.32 19.70 14.22
CA ARG A 2 -3.80 19.51 12.85
C ARG A 2 -2.35 19.97 12.79
N ASN A 3 -1.48 19.11 12.27
CA ASN A 3 -0.06 19.45 12.12
C ASN A 3 0.10 20.47 10.98
N LYS A 4 0.30 21.74 11.32
CA LYS A 4 0.47 22.84 10.37
C LYS A 4 1.79 22.77 9.58
N HIS A 5 2.71 21.88 9.94
CA HIS A 5 4.05 21.76 9.35
C HIS A 5 4.18 20.64 8.30
N ALA A 6 3.08 19.97 7.95
CA ALA A 6 3.10 18.92 6.93
C ALA A 6 3.02 19.50 5.50
N SER A 7 3.88 20.47 5.17
CA SER A 7 3.81 21.21 3.90
C SER A 7 4.94 20.88 2.93
N GLN A 8 5.96 20.13 3.35
CA GLN A 8 7.04 19.75 2.45
C GLN A 8 6.60 18.60 1.54
N LEU A 9 6.92 18.73 0.26
CA LEU A 9 6.73 17.63 -0.69
C LEU A 9 7.76 16.53 -0.41
N ILE A 10 7.38 15.29 -0.68
CA ILE A 10 8.28 14.15 -0.50
C ILE A 10 9.57 14.31 -1.33
N PHE A 11 9.50 14.99 -2.47
CA PHE A 11 10.65 15.31 -3.32
C PHE A 11 11.62 16.30 -2.66
N GLU A 12 11.13 17.18 -1.79
CA GLU A 12 11.96 18.12 -1.02
C GLU A 12 12.68 17.45 0.13
N LEU A 13 12.14 16.31 0.62
CA LEU A 13 12.75 15.46 1.63
C LEU A 13 13.82 14.53 1.04
N SER A 14 13.84 14.36 -0.27
CA SER A 14 14.72 13.43 -0.97
C SER A 14 16.20 13.76 -0.74
N ARG A 15 16.98 12.74 -0.42
CA ARG A 15 18.45 12.82 -0.31
C ARG A 15 19.06 11.57 -0.92
N THR A 16 20.00 11.77 -1.81
CA THR A 16 20.69 10.69 -2.55
C THR A 16 21.19 9.59 -1.62
N GLY A 17 20.93 8.35 -1.99
CA GLY A 17 21.37 7.16 -1.27
C GLY A 17 20.44 6.67 -0.16
N ARG A 18 19.34 7.39 0.13
CA ARG A 18 18.34 6.90 1.10
C ARG A 18 17.38 5.92 0.46
N ARG A 19 16.98 4.90 1.24
CA ARG A 19 15.98 3.91 0.84
C ARG A 19 15.01 3.64 1.98
N ALA A 20 13.73 3.57 1.66
CA ALA A 20 12.69 3.19 2.62
C ALA A 20 12.46 1.66 2.61
N VAL A 21 12.64 1.02 1.46
CA VAL A 21 12.40 -0.41 1.27
C VAL A 21 13.39 -0.99 0.25
N SER A 22 13.76 -2.25 0.43
CA SER A 22 14.46 -3.03 -0.58
C SER A 22 13.46 -3.92 -1.31
N LEU A 23 13.48 -3.87 -2.63
CA LEU A 23 12.67 -4.80 -3.42
C LEU A 23 13.22 -6.21 -3.25
N PRO A 24 12.36 -7.23 -3.14
CA PRO A 24 12.78 -8.62 -3.13
C PRO A 24 13.45 -8.97 -4.47
N ALA A 25 14.32 -9.97 -4.46
CA ALA A 25 14.84 -10.53 -5.69
C ALA A 25 13.69 -11.12 -6.53
N ALA A 26 13.78 -10.98 -7.86
CA ALA A 26 12.82 -11.64 -8.74
C ALA A 26 12.98 -13.16 -8.66
N ASP A 27 11.89 -13.88 -8.56
CA ASP A 27 11.81 -15.36 -8.55
C ASP A 27 11.73 -15.98 -9.95
N VAL A 28 11.84 -15.14 -10.99
CA VAL A 28 11.82 -15.53 -12.39
C VAL A 28 13.15 -15.16 -13.08
N PRO A 29 13.52 -15.85 -14.17
CA PRO A 29 14.71 -15.49 -14.96
C PRO A 29 14.66 -14.02 -15.41
N GLN A 30 15.69 -13.27 -15.06
CA GLN A 30 15.78 -11.87 -15.48
C GLN A 30 16.39 -11.78 -16.87
N GLN A 31 15.80 -10.94 -17.71
CA GLN A 31 16.32 -10.58 -19.02
C GLN A 31 16.55 -9.07 -19.08
N PRO A 32 17.61 -8.61 -19.76
CA PRO A 32 17.78 -7.18 -20.00
C PRO A 32 16.55 -6.59 -20.70
N VAL A 33 16.05 -5.48 -20.21
CA VAL A 33 14.81 -4.85 -20.73
C VAL A 33 14.95 -4.51 -22.23
N GLN A 34 16.15 -4.24 -22.71
CA GLN A 34 16.47 -3.97 -24.12
C GLN A 34 16.25 -5.17 -25.04
N GLN A 35 16.24 -6.40 -24.50
CA GLN A 35 15.92 -7.62 -25.26
C GLN A 35 14.42 -7.88 -25.33
N ILE A 36 13.64 -7.27 -24.45
CA ILE A 36 12.19 -7.49 -24.33
C ILE A 36 11.41 -6.38 -25.02
N ILE A 37 11.87 -5.12 -24.89
CA ILE A 37 11.17 -3.94 -25.37
C ILE A 37 12.03 -3.24 -26.43
N PRO A 38 11.50 -2.93 -27.61
CA PRO A 38 12.21 -2.15 -28.64
C PRO A 38 12.69 -0.80 -28.08
N GLU A 39 13.90 -0.42 -28.43
CA GLU A 39 14.59 0.78 -27.91
C GLU A 39 13.75 2.07 -28.01
N ARG A 40 12.96 2.21 -29.09
CA ARG A 40 12.07 3.37 -29.29
C ARG A 40 11.01 3.56 -28.20
N PHE A 41 10.72 2.53 -27.44
CA PHE A 41 9.75 2.55 -26.32
C PHE A 41 10.43 2.62 -24.95
N LEU A 42 11.76 2.59 -24.90
CA LEU A 42 12.50 2.69 -23.66
C LEU A 42 12.66 4.15 -23.26
N ALA A 43 12.44 4.43 -21.98
CA ALA A 43 12.76 5.73 -21.42
C ALA A 43 14.28 5.94 -21.44
N LYS A 44 14.75 7.09 -21.95
CA LYS A 44 16.18 7.43 -22.00
C LYS A 44 16.82 7.60 -20.63
N THR A 45 16.03 7.99 -19.65
CA THR A 45 16.46 8.22 -18.27
C THR A 45 15.45 7.63 -17.31
N ALA A 46 15.93 7.11 -16.19
CA ALA A 46 15.06 6.64 -15.12
C ALA A 46 14.26 7.82 -14.52
N PRO A 47 13.01 7.60 -14.07
CA PRO A 47 12.24 8.62 -13.39
C PRO A 47 12.94 9.05 -12.10
N ARG A 48 12.89 10.35 -11.79
CA ARG A 48 13.44 10.89 -10.55
C ARG A 48 12.48 10.59 -9.39
N LEU A 49 12.61 9.41 -8.83
CA LEU A 49 11.85 9.04 -7.63
C LEU A 49 12.52 9.63 -6.38
N PRO A 50 11.73 9.99 -5.34
CA PRO A 50 12.29 10.50 -4.10
C PRO A 50 13.06 9.41 -3.35
N GLU A 51 14.28 9.71 -2.93
CA GLU A 51 15.12 8.86 -2.10
C GLU A 51 14.97 9.29 -0.65
N VAL A 52 14.15 8.57 0.11
CA VAL A 52 13.81 8.86 1.51
C VAL A 52 13.96 7.60 2.36
N SER A 53 14.22 7.76 3.64
CA SER A 53 14.24 6.63 4.59
C SER A 53 12.82 6.22 4.99
N GLU A 54 12.65 5.00 5.50
CA GLU A 54 11.38 4.52 6.00
C GLU A 54 10.73 5.46 7.03
N PRO A 55 11.45 5.94 8.09
CA PRO A 55 10.85 6.88 9.03
C PRO A 55 10.39 8.20 8.38
N GLU A 56 11.09 8.68 7.37
CA GLU A 56 10.69 9.90 6.66
C GLU A 56 9.42 9.70 5.85
N ILE A 57 9.30 8.58 5.12
CA ILE A 57 8.10 8.29 4.32
C ILE A 57 6.87 8.07 5.22
N VAL A 58 7.02 7.31 6.31
CA VAL A 58 5.94 7.06 7.25
C VAL A 58 5.47 8.37 7.89
N ARG A 59 6.40 9.21 8.37
CA ARG A 59 6.07 10.52 8.96
C ARG A 59 5.43 11.45 7.95
N HIS A 60 5.92 11.48 6.70
CA HIS A 60 5.35 12.31 5.64
C HIS A 60 3.88 11.98 5.40
N TYR A 61 3.55 10.71 5.17
CA TYR A 61 2.18 10.30 4.92
C TYR A 61 1.29 10.34 6.16
N ALA A 62 1.83 10.05 7.35
CA ALA A 62 1.11 10.26 8.60
C ALA A 62 0.72 11.74 8.78
N ASN A 63 1.64 12.65 8.51
CA ASN A 63 1.38 14.09 8.55
C ASN A 63 0.33 14.52 7.52
N LEU A 64 0.44 14.04 6.28
CA LEU A 64 -0.57 14.31 5.24
C LEU A 64 -1.95 13.81 5.65
N SER A 65 -2.03 12.62 6.25
CA SER A 65 -3.30 12.06 6.71
C SER A 65 -3.99 12.93 7.77
N THR A 66 -3.22 13.63 8.61
CA THR A 66 -3.78 14.56 9.61
C THR A 66 -4.39 15.83 9.01
N MET A 67 -4.08 16.15 7.75
CA MET A 67 -4.65 17.29 7.02
C MET A 67 -6.01 16.96 6.41
N ASN A 68 -6.34 15.69 6.32
CA ASN A 68 -7.59 15.21 5.79
C ASN A 68 -8.48 14.61 6.89
N MET A 69 -9.73 14.30 6.55
CA MET A 69 -10.65 13.63 7.45
C MET A 69 -10.30 12.14 7.54
N SER A 70 -10.30 11.61 8.75
CA SER A 70 -10.13 10.19 9.02
C SER A 70 -11.27 9.68 9.89
N VAL A 71 -11.79 8.51 9.57
CA VAL A 71 -12.83 7.82 10.37
C VAL A 71 -12.32 7.38 11.74
N ASP A 72 -11.00 7.31 11.92
CA ASP A 72 -10.38 7.00 13.22
C ASP A 72 -10.34 8.21 14.16
N THR A 73 -10.42 9.44 13.62
CA THR A 73 -10.28 10.68 14.39
C THR A 73 -11.50 11.58 14.35
N HIS A 74 -12.42 11.36 13.42
CA HIS A 74 -13.58 12.24 13.21
C HIS A 74 -14.84 11.41 12.93
N PHE A 75 -15.99 11.99 13.29
CA PHE A 75 -17.27 11.48 12.85
C PHE A 75 -17.44 11.71 11.35
N TYR A 76 -17.90 10.70 10.63
CA TYR A 76 -17.96 10.73 9.17
C TYR A 76 -19.26 11.39 8.68
N PRO A 77 -19.20 12.46 7.83
CA PRO A 77 -20.36 13.26 7.46
C PRO A 77 -21.19 12.69 6.30
N LEU A 78 -20.69 11.69 5.54
CA LEU A 78 -21.37 11.17 4.34
C LEU A 78 -21.87 9.75 4.52
N GLY A 79 -23.06 9.43 3.98
CA GLY A 79 -23.76 8.19 4.25
C GLY A 79 -23.45 7.02 3.32
N SER A 80 -22.89 7.25 2.12
CA SER A 80 -22.95 6.30 1.00
C SER A 80 -21.66 5.57 0.68
N CYS A 81 -20.54 5.86 1.29
CA CYS A 81 -19.28 5.19 0.95
C CYS A 81 -18.79 4.21 2.03
N THR A 82 -17.84 3.38 1.64
CA THR A 82 -17.17 2.38 2.50
C THR A 82 -16.29 2.99 3.61
N MET A 83 -16.20 4.31 3.69
CA MET A 83 -15.38 5.05 4.66
C MET A 83 -15.99 5.16 6.05
N LYS A 84 -16.94 4.32 6.41
CA LYS A 84 -17.43 4.19 7.79
C LYS A 84 -16.40 3.48 8.64
N TYR A 85 -16.39 3.77 9.94
CA TYR A 85 -15.47 3.10 10.85
C TYR A 85 -15.62 1.58 10.75
N ASN A 86 -14.53 0.90 10.41
CA ASN A 86 -14.45 -0.54 10.42
C ASN A 86 -13.62 -0.97 11.64
N PRO A 87 -14.17 -1.80 12.55
CA PRO A 87 -13.42 -2.26 13.72
C PRO A 87 -12.10 -2.93 13.30
N LYS A 88 -10.99 -2.50 13.88
CA LYS A 88 -9.65 -3.00 13.54
C LYS A 88 -9.50 -4.52 13.68
N ARG A 89 -10.28 -5.16 14.54
CA ARG A 89 -10.36 -6.63 14.66
C ARG A 89 -10.84 -7.29 13.38
N ASN A 90 -11.72 -6.63 12.61
CA ASN A 90 -12.26 -7.20 11.37
C ASN A 90 -11.15 -7.36 10.32
N GLU A 91 -10.25 -6.38 10.22
CA GLU A 91 -9.08 -6.46 9.34
C GLU A 91 -8.20 -7.68 9.67
N ARG A 92 -7.95 -7.91 10.97
CA ARG A 92 -7.16 -9.07 11.39
C ARG A 92 -7.85 -10.40 11.12
N LEU A 93 -9.17 -10.46 11.33
CA LEU A 93 -9.95 -11.67 11.06
C LEU A 93 -10.05 -11.94 9.55
N ALA A 94 -10.28 -10.91 8.75
CA ALA A 94 -10.33 -11.03 7.30
C ALA A 94 -8.98 -11.43 6.69
N SER A 95 -7.85 -11.16 7.37
CA SER A 95 -6.50 -11.46 6.90
C SER A 95 -5.96 -12.81 7.38
N ILE A 96 -6.78 -13.64 8.02
CA ILE A 96 -6.36 -15.01 8.43
C ILE A 96 -6.12 -15.85 7.16
N PRO A 97 -4.95 -16.53 7.02
CA PRO A 97 -4.63 -17.30 5.83
C PRO A 97 -5.72 -18.26 5.37
N GLY A 98 -6.38 -18.97 6.29
CA GLY A 98 -7.50 -19.85 5.95
C GLY A 98 -8.77 -19.16 5.43
N VAL A 99 -8.80 -17.82 5.40
CA VAL A 99 -9.89 -17.00 4.85
C VAL A 99 -9.47 -16.37 3.52
N VAL A 100 -8.25 -15.85 3.44
CA VAL A 100 -7.80 -15.11 2.23
C VAL A 100 -7.21 -16.00 1.15
N ASP A 101 -6.66 -17.15 1.51
CA ASP A 101 -5.97 -18.06 0.60
C ASP A 101 -6.90 -19.12 -0.03
N VAL A 102 -8.22 -18.87 -0.03
CA VAL A 102 -9.20 -19.79 -0.63
C VAL A 102 -9.45 -19.46 -2.09
N HIS A 103 -9.48 -20.50 -2.93
CA HIS A 103 -9.77 -20.35 -4.34
C HIS A 103 -11.27 -20.62 -4.62
N PRO A 104 -11.93 -19.88 -5.56
CA PRO A 104 -13.34 -20.07 -5.90
C PRO A 104 -13.72 -21.50 -6.34
N TYR A 105 -12.79 -22.23 -6.95
CA TYR A 105 -12.98 -23.62 -7.38
C TYR A 105 -12.40 -24.66 -6.41
N GLN A 106 -12.06 -24.24 -5.20
CA GLN A 106 -11.59 -25.17 -4.17
C GLN A 106 -12.71 -26.11 -3.74
N PRO A 107 -12.41 -27.42 -3.46
CA PRO A 107 -13.44 -28.37 -3.04
C PRO A 107 -14.19 -27.88 -1.79
N GLU A 108 -15.50 -27.97 -1.81
CA GLU A 108 -16.37 -27.53 -0.71
C GLU A 108 -16.01 -28.17 0.63
N SER A 109 -15.54 -29.42 0.62
CA SER A 109 -15.09 -30.13 1.82
C SER A 109 -13.96 -29.40 2.58
N SER A 110 -13.17 -28.57 1.88
CA SER A 110 -12.08 -27.77 2.48
C SER A 110 -12.54 -26.39 2.95
N LEU A 111 -13.78 -25.99 2.69
CA LEU A 111 -14.34 -24.66 2.96
C LEU A 111 -15.38 -24.66 4.08
N GLN A 112 -15.57 -25.77 4.79
CA GLN A 112 -16.64 -25.93 5.78
C GLN A 112 -16.61 -24.89 6.90
N GLY A 113 -15.42 -24.45 7.32
CA GLY A 113 -15.25 -23.37 8.29
C GLY A 113 -15.76 -22.04 7.79
N LEU A 114 -15.45 -21.69 6.53
CA LEU A 114 -15.88 -20.46 5.89
C LEU A 114 -17.39 -20.45 5.64
N LEU A 115 -17.95 -21.58 5.16
CA LEU A 115 -19.38 -21.73 4.91
C LEU A 115 -20.24 -21.62 6.19
N ARG A 116 -19.67 -21.87 7.37
CA ARG A 116 -20.37 -21.64 8.64
C ARG A 116 -20.46 -20.17 9.05
N ILE A 117 -19.68 -19.30 8.44
CA ILE A 117 -19.70 -17.85 8.71
C ILE A 117 -20.85 -17.18 7.94
N PHE A 118 -21.20 -17.72 6.76
CA PHE A 118 -22.33 -17.25 5.92
C PHE A 118 -23.65 -17.87 6.36
#